data_f84bf6b89eecb5163be8942578f8efa9
#
_entry.id   f84bf6b89eecb5163be8942578f8efa9
#
_cell.length_a   1.000
_cell.length_b   1.000
_cell.length_c   1.000
_cell.angle_alpha   90.00
_cell.angle_beta   90.00
_cell.angle_gamma   90.00
#
_symmetry.space_group_name_H-M   'P 1'
#
loop_
_entity.id
_entity.type
_entity.pdbx_description
1 polymer ?
#
loop_
_entity_poly.entity_id
_entity_poly.type
_entity_poly.pdbx_seq_one_letter_code
_entity_poly.pdbx_strand_id
1 'polypeptide(L)'
;MTMPASSVTDGVVVLRAQDLTKSFGGIRAVDHLNLTLTRGELRCLIGPNGAGKSTLFGLLSGLHRPDAGQIVFNGEDITNLQPFRRVRKGLCQKFQTTRIYRALSVAQNLAIAGGASRSRRTKNGKLSWALNTLGLDSEGEVPGGELSHSHQQWLEICLALATEPDLLLLDEPTAGMTPEETELTARFVVNLNRQGLTVLVVEHDMAFVRYIAQRVTVLHYGRIFTEGNLDQIESNREVRRIYLGES
;
A
#
# COMPACT_ATOMS: atom_id res chain seq x y z
N MET A 1 -36.67 13.95 6.34
CA MET A 1 -36.46 12.49 6.45
C MET A 1 -34.98 12.25 6.36
N THR A 2 -34.31 12.22 7.52
CA THR A 2 -32.85 12.15 7.70
C THR A 2 -32.39 10.71 7.45
N MET A 3 -31.54 10.51 6.45
CA MET A 3 -30.91 9.19 6.23
C MET A 3 -29.91 8.92 7.36
N PRO A 4 -29.86 7.67 7.89
CA PRO A 4 -28.92 7.31 8.93
C PRO A 4 -27.51 7.23 8.33
N ALA A 5 -26.56 7.81 9.05
CA ALA A 5 -25.13 7.69 8.81
C ALA A 5 -24.74 6.20 8.83
N SER A 6 -24.01 5.77 7.79
CA SER A 6 -23.46 4.42 7.69
C SER A 6 -22.58 4.14 8.91
N SER A 7 -22.86 3.03 9.59
CA SER A 7 -22.11 2.51 10.72
C SER A 7 -20.63 2.34 10.35
N VAL A 8 -19.78 3.22 10.88
CA VAL A 8 -18.33 3.00 10.99
C VAL A 8 -18.20 1.80 11.94
N THR A 9 -17.71 0.67 11.44
CA THR A 9 -17.25 -0.43 12.28
C THR A 9 -16.21 0.13 13.24
N ASP A 10 -16.40 -0.05 14.56
CA ASP A 10 -15.50 0.36 15.65
C ASP A 10 -14.16 -0.39 15.60
N GLY A 11 -13.43 -0.25 14.52
CA GLY A 11 -12.09 -0.81 14.35
C GLY A 11 -11.03 0.13 14.95
N VAL A 12 -10.00 -0.43 15.57
CA VAL A 12 -8.84 0.33 16.07
C VAL A 12 -8.19 1.08 14.90
N VAL A 13 -8.15 2.41 14.97
CA VAL A 13 -7.49 3.23 13.94
C VAL A 13 -5.99 2.98 13.97
N VAL A 14 -5.43 2.54 12.84
CA VAL A 14 -3.99 2.32 12.67
C VAL A 14 -3.29 3.53 12.06
N LEU A 15 -3.94 4.20 11.09
CA LEU A 15 -3.44 5.39 10.44
C LEU A 15 -4.53 6.46 10.37
N ARG A 16 -4.17 7.69 10.67
CA ARG A 16 -5.00 8.87 10.43
C ARG A 16 -4.16 9.97 9.80
N ALA A 17 -4.53 10.38 8.62
CA ALA A 17 -4.05 11.57 7.94
C ALA A 17 -5.13 12.65 8.06
N GLN A 18 -4.77 13.84 8.53
CA GLN A 18 -5.71 14.93 8.77
C GLN A 18 -5.24 16.19 8.06
N ASP A 19 -6.11 16.75 7.22
CA ASP A 19 -5.91 18.02 6.51
C ASP A 19 -4.57 18.07 5.75
N LEU A 20 -4.15 16.95 5.19
CA LEU A 20 -2.87 16.86 4.49
C LEU A 20 -2.88 17.73 3.23
N THR A 21 -1.86 18.57 3.12
CA THR A 21 -1.63 19.40 1.95
C THR A 21 -0.18 19.26 1.49
N LYS A 22 0.01 19.14 0.15
CA LYS A 22 1.33 19.12 -0.49
C LYS A 22 1.28 19.76 -1.85
N SER A 23 2.20 20.70 -2.08
CA SER A 23 2.36 21.39 -3.36
C SER A 23 3.77 21.17 -3.92
N PHE A 24 3.89 21.15 -5.23
CA PHE A 24 5.14 21.14 -5.99
C PHE A 24 5.05 22.19 -7.10
N GLY A 25 5.98 23.17 -7.12
CA GLY A 25 6.03 24.18 -8.17
C GLY A 25 4.71 24.91 -8.42
N GLY A 26 3.93 25.19 -7.36
CA GLY A 26 2.62 25.85 -7.45
C GLY A 26 1.43 24.91 -7.72
N ILE A 27 1.67 23.65 -8.07
CA ILE A 27 0.61 22.64 -8.25
C ILE A 27 0.33 21.97 -6.92
N ARG A 28 -0.91 22.01 -6.45
CA ARG A 28 -1.35 21.33 -5.24
C ARG A 28 -1.66 19.87 -5.56
N ALA A 29 -0.70 18.97 -5.26
CA ALA A 29 -0.81 17.55 -5.56
C ALA A 29 -1.63 16.77 -4.53
N VAL A 30 -1.67 17.23 -3.26
CA VAL A 30 -2.58 16.78 -2.21
C VAL A 30 -3.17 18.00 -1.55
N ASP A 31 -4.49 18.04 -1.37
CA ASP A 31 -5.24 19.22 -1.01
C ASP A 31 -6.28 18.94 0.08
N HIS A 32 -5.96 19.31 1.33
CA HIS A 32 -6.82 19.13 2.52
C HIS A 32 -7.35 17.69 2.66
N LEU A 33 -6.49 16.71 2.40
CA LEU A 33 -6.88 15.31 2.35
C LEU A 33 -7.00 14.72 3.76
N ASN A 34 -8.11 14.03 4.01
CA ASN A 34 -8.37 13.29 5.24
C ASN A 34 -8.53 11.81 4.94
N LEU A 35 -7.70 10.94 5.51
CA LEU A 35 -7.75 9.49 5.33
C LEU A 35 -7.61 8.80 6.68
N THR A 36 -8.50 7.84 6.96
CA THR A 36 -8.40 6.99 8.16
C THR A 36 -8.41 5.54 7.74
N LEU A 37 -7.44 4.75 8.23
CA LEU A 37 -7.37 3.31 8.05
C LEU A 37 -7.54 2.61 9.40
N THR A 38 -8.34 1.55 9.43
CA THR A 38 -8.52 0.70 10.60
C THR A 38 -7.64 -0.56 10.52
N ARG A 39 -7.32 -1.14 11.66
CA ARG A 39 -6.50 -2.35 11.73
C ARG A 39 -7.16 -3.52 11.01
N GLY A 40 -6.38 -4.22 10.19
CA GLY A 40 -6.88 -5.33 9.37
C GLY A 40 -7.70 -4.91 8.15
N GLU A 41 -7.77 -3.63 7.84
CA GLU A 41 -8.43 -3.14 6.63
C GLU A 41 -7.59 -3.41 5.38
N LEU A 42 -8.24 -3.83 4.29
CA LEU A 42 -7.68 -3.90 2.95
C LEU A 42 -8.38 -2.86 2.09
N ARG A 43 -7.67 -1.77 1.80
CA ARG A 43 -8.20 -0.64 1.05
C ARG A 43 -7.46 -0.45 -0.26
N CYS A 44 -8.21 -0.21 -1.33
CA CYS A 44 -7.67 0.25 -2.60
C CYS A 44 -7.82 1.77 -2.74
N LEU A 45 -6.75 2.43 -3.16
CA LEU A 45 -6.73 3.84 -3.55
C LEU A 45 -6.63 3.90 -5.07
N ILE A 46 -7.69 4.37 -5.71
CA ILE A 46 -7.76 4.51 -7.17
C ILE A 46 -7.91 5.97 -7.56
N GLY A 47 -7.68 6.28 -8.82
CA GLY A 47 -7.80 7.65 -9.34
C GLY A 47 -7.04 7.81 -10.66
N PRO A 48 -7.37 8.79 -11.50
CA PRO A 48 -6.67 9.04 -12.75
C PRO A 48 -5.19 9.41 -12.53
N ASN A 49 -4.42 9.41 -13.62
CA ASN A 49 -3.04 9.90 -13.56
C ASN A 49 -3.03 11.37 -13.12
N GLY A 50 -2.10 11.74 -12.24
CA GLY A 50 -2.04 13.08 -11.66
C GLY A 50 -3.03 13.34 -10.52
N ALA A 51 -3.85 12.37 -10.10
CA ALA A 51 -4.79 12.54 -8.98
C ALA A 51 -4.14 12.79 -7.62
N GLY A 52 -2.83 12.52 -7.47
CA GLY A 52 -2.08 12.70 -6.22
C GLY A 52 -1.76 11.41 -5.46
N LYS A 53 -2.05 10.22 -6.04
CA LYS A 53 -1.86 8.92 -5.38
C LYS A 53 -0.43 8.68 -4.89
N SER A 54 0.57 8.81 -5.77
CA SER A 54 1.99 8.61 -5.43
C SER A 54 2.49 9.69 -4.46
N THR A 55 1.95 10.92 -4.55
CA THR A 55 2.25 11.99 -3.58
C THR A 55 1.72 11.62 -2.20
N LEU A 56 0.48 11.13 -2.10
CA LEU A 56 -0.09 10.67 -0.83
C LEU A 56 0.75 9.53 -0.25
N PHE A 57 1.15 8.54 -1.04
CA PHE A 57 2.03 7.47 -0.58
C PHE A 57 3.38 8.00 -0.10
N GLY A 58 3.98 8.96 -0.82
CA GLY A 58 5.20 9.64 -0.41
C GLY A 58 5.05 10.40 0.92
N LEU A 59 3.89 11.00 1.18
CA LEU A 59 3.57 11.64 2.46
C LEU A 59 3.42 10.59 3.58
N LEU A 60 2.67 9.51 3.33
CA LEU A 60 2.45 8.45 4.31
C LEU A 60 3.74 7.70 4.67
N SER A 61 4.62 7.45 3.69
CA SER A 61 5.90 6.78 3.91
C SER A 61 7.02 7.69 4.46
N GLY A 62 6.83 9.02 4.40
CA GLY A 62 7.81 10.00 4.86
C GLY A 62 8.87 10.39 3.82
N LEU A 63 8.70 10.00 2.55
CA LEU A 63 9.52 10.46 1.42
C LEU A 63 9.28 11.95 1.14
N HIS A 64 8.04 12.40 1.34
CA HIS A 64 7.66 13.79 1.27
C HIS A 64 7.21 14.29 2.64
N ARG A 65 7.57 15.54 2.93
CA ARG A 65 7.04 16.25 4.09
C ARG A 65 5.78 17.00 3.67
N PRO A 66 4.67 16.91 4.41
CA PRO A 66 3.50 17.73 4.12
C PRO A 66 3.80 19.21 4.35
N ASP A 67 3.14 20.08 3.59
CA ASP A 67 3.19 21.53 3.78
C ASP A 67 2.24 21.95 4.92
N ALA A 68 1.13 21.20 5.10
CA ALA A 68 0.20 21.34 6.22
C ALA A 68 -0.45 19.98 6.54
N GLY A 69 -1.06 19.89 7.72
CA GLY A 69 -1.75 18.70 8.21
C GLY A 69 -0.88 17.79 9.05
N GLN A 70 -1.45 16.68 9.47
CA GLN A 70 -0.84 15.75 10.42
C GLN A 70 -1.04 14.30 10.00
N ILE A 71 -0.07 13.43 10.31
CA ILE A 71 -0.15 11.98 10.13
C ILE A 71 0.09 11.31 11.48
N VAL A 72 -0.92 10.59 11.97
CA VAL A 72 -0.86 9.80 13.20
C VAL A 72 -0.88 8.32 12.84
N PHE A 73 0.07 7.55 13.36
CA PHE A 73 0.18 6.10 13.16
C PHE A 73 0.29 5.38 14.49
N ASN A 74 -0.58 4.40 14.75
CA ASN A 74 -0.71 3.71 16.04
C ASN A 74 -0.76 4.68 17.24
N GLY A 75 -1.48 5.81 17.09
CA GLY A 75 -1.62 6.84 18.12
C GLY A 75 -0.45 7.82 18.26
N GLU A 76 0.63 7.64 17.49
CA GLU A 76 1.80 8.53 17.54
C GLU A 76 1.86 9.44 16.31
N ASP A 77 2.23 10.70 16.51
CA ASP A 77 2.50 11.65 15.43
C ASP A 77 3.80 11.26 14.70
N ILE A 78 3.65 10.91 13.42
CA ILE A 78 4.77 10.56 12.54
C ILE A 78 5.00 11.59 11.43
N THR A 79 4.32 12.73 11.46
CA THR A 79 4.30 13.74 10.38
C THR A 79 5.71 14.10 9.91
N ASN A 80 6.62 14.30 10.83
CA ASN A 80 8.00 14.74 10.55
C ASN A 80 9.02 13.61 10.60
N LEU A 81 8.60 12.35 10.77
CA LEU A 81 9.53 11.22 10.83
C LEU A 81 10.02 10.83 9.43
N GLN A 82 11.32 10.56 9.35
CA GLN A 82 11.96 10.03 8.15
C GLN A 82 11.50 8.59 7.86
N PRO A 83 11.58 8.11 6.59
CA PRO A 83 11.07 6.80 6.18
C PRO A 83 11.56 5.63 7.06
N PHE A 84 12.87 5.55 7.34
CA PHE A 84 13.43 4.46 8.14
C PHE A 84 12.87 4.41 9.57
N ARG A 85 12.47 5.55 10.14
CA ARG A 85 11.82 5.61 11.46
C ARG A 85 10.38 5.12 11.40
N ARG A 86 9.66 5.40 10.29
CA ARG A 86 8.30 4.88 10.05
C ARG A 86 8.30 3.37 9.86
N VAL A 87 9.29 2.83 9.13
CA VAL A 87 9.48 1.38 8.99
C VAL A 87 9.66 0.73 10.36
N ARG A 88 10.53 1.28 11.23
CA ARG A 88 10.73 0.79 12.59
C ARG A 88 9.48 0.87 13.46
N LYS A 89 8.52 1.72 13.13
CA LYS A 89 7.21 1.78 13.80
C LYS A 89 6.19 0.82 13.21
N GLY A 90 6.50 0.17 12.10
CA GLY A 90 5.63 -0.80 11.45
C GLY A 90 4.84 -0.25 10.26
N LEU A 91 5.21 0.90 9.70
CA LEU A 91 4.66 1.40 8.45
C LEU A 91 5.67 1.18 7.33
N CYS A 92 5.39 0.22 6.46
CA CYS A 92 6.28 -0.15 5.36
C CYS A 92 5.63 0.15 4.00
N GLN A 93 6.46 0.52 3.02
CA GLN A 93 6.04 0.73 1.63
C GLN A 93 6.87 -0.16 0.69
N LYS A 94 6.19 -0.87 -0.22
CA LYS A 94 6.79 -1.36 -1.46
C LYS A 94 6.71 -0.22 -2.46
N PHE A 95 7.86 0.16 -3.02
CA PHE A 95 7.96 1.27 -3.96
C PHE A 95 7.61 0.83 -5.39
N GLN A 96 7.22 1.78 -6.24
CA GLN A 96 6.97 1.54 -7.66
C GLN A 96 8.26 1.13 -8.41
N THR A 97 9.43 1.67 -8.00
CA THR A 97 10.73 1.29 -8.56
C THR A 97 11.39 0.25 -7.68
N THR A 98 11.79 -0.88 -8.27
CA THR A 98 12.43 -2.00 -7.57
C THR A 98 13.69 -1.57 -6.80
N ARG A 99 13.69 -1.80 -5.49
CA ARG A 99 14.77 -1.42 -4.56
C ARG A 99 15.46 -2.63 -3.93
N ILE A 100 15.72 -3.66 -4.73
CA ILE A 100 16.51 -4.81 -4.32
C ILE A 100 18.00 -4.57 -4.56
N TYR A 101 18.84 -5.19 -3.77
CA TYR A 101 20.28 -5.25 -4.04
C TYR A 101 20.51 -6.33 -5.11
N ARG A 102 20.62 -5.90 -6.37
CA ARG A 102 20.64 -6.78 -7.54
C ARG A 102 21.81 -7.79 -7.54
N ALA A 103 22.95 -7.42 -6.98
CA ALA A 103 24.13 -8.28 -6.88
C ALA A 103 24.09 -9.26 -5.70
N LEU A 104 23.14 -9.08 -4.76
CA LEU A 104 22.99 -9.95 -3.61
C LEU A 104 21.91 -11.00 -3.87
N SER A 105 22.05 -12.18 -3.27
CA SER A 105 21.04 -13.23 -3.36
C SER A 105 19.72 -12.84 -2.67
N VAL A 106 18.65 -13.56 -2.96
CA VAL A 106 17.36 -13.40 -2.27
C VAL A 106 17.54 -13.50 -0.76
N ALA A 107 18.28 -14.51 -0.28
CA ALA A 107 18.54 -14.70 1.14
C ALA A 107 19.31 -13.54 1.77
N GLN A 108 20.32 -12.98 1.07
CA GLN A 108 21.08 -11.83 1.53
C GLN A 108 20.24 -10.56 1.59
N ASN A 109 19.40 -10.31 0.57
CA ASN A 109 18.45 -9.19 0.57
C ASN A 109 17.51 -9.27 1.79
N LEU A 110 16.94 -10.45 2.05
CA LEU A 110 16.04 -10.68 3.19
C LEU A 110 16.77 -10.52 4.54
N ALA A 111 18.02 -10.97 4.65
CA ALA A 111 18.82 -10.79 5.87
C ALA A 111 19.04 -9.32 6.21
N ILE A 112 19.32 -8.48 5.20
CA ILE A 112 19.47 -7.01 5.37
C ILE A 112 18.14 -6.40 5.86
N ALA A 113 17.01 -6.74 5.22
CA ALA A 113 15.71 -6.23 5.60
C ALA A 113 15.31 -6.68 7.02
N GLY A 114 15.55 -7.96 7.37
CA GLY A 114 15.28 -8.52 8.68
C GLY A 114 16.09 -7.87 9.81
N GLY A 115 17.26 -7.29 9.52
CA GLY A 115 18.02 -6.51 10.48
C GLY A 115 17.29 -5.24 10.97
N ALA A 116 16.28 -4.77 10.25
CA ALA A 116 15.41 -3.67 10.64
C ALA A 116 14.15 -4.12 11.40
N SER A 117 13.93 -5.43 11.58
CA SER A 117 12.76 -5.99 12.26
C SER A 117 12.65 -5.53 13.72
N ARG A 118 11.41 -5.31 14.17
CA ARG A 118 11.06 -4.92 15.55
C ARG A 118 11.26 -6.06 16.54
N SER A 119 11.21 -7.31 16.06
CA SER A 119 11.36 -8.52 16.88
C SER A 119 12.56 -9.35 16.42
N ARG A 120 13.57 -9.48 17.30
CA ARG A 120 14.72 -10.35 17.05
C ARG A 120 14.43 -11.85 17.29
N ARG A 121 13.23 -12.23 17.74
CA ARG A 121 12.95 -13.56 18.29
C ARG A 121 11.86 -14.36 17.61
N THR A 122 11.00 -13.76 16.79
CA THR A 122 9.94 -14.48 16.10
C THR A 122 10.45 -15.02 14.76
N LYS A 123 10.44 -16.37 14.59
CA LYS A 123 10.42 -16.95 13.25
C LYS A 123 9.19 -16.34 12.58
N ASN A 124 9.41 -15.41 11.66
CA ASN A 124 8.33 -14.70 10.96
C ASN A 124 7.59 -15.71 10.04
N GLY A 125 6.60 -16.39 10.60
CA GLY A 125 5.81 -17.40 9.88
C GLY A 125 5.14 -16.80 8.63
N LYS A 126 4.79 -15.52 8.66
CA LYS A 126 4.24 -14.81 7.49
C LYS A 126 5.26 -14.70 6.37
N LEU A 127 6.53 -14.38 6.69
CA LEU A 127 7.59 -14.30 5.69
C LEU A 127 7.88 -15.66 5.06
N SER A 128 8.03 -16.70 5.86
CA SER A 128 8.26 -18.07 5.35
C SER A 128 7.10 -18.55 4.47
N TRP A 129 5.87 -18.29 4.90
CA TRP A 129 4.69 -18.56 4.10
C TRP A 129 4.68 -17.76 2.79
N ALA A 130 5.06 -16.47 2.83
CA ALA A 130 5.13 -15.61 1.66
C ALA A 130 6.15 -16.12 0.63
N LEU A 131 7.36 -16.45 1.08
CA LEU A 131 8.42 -16.98 0.22
C LEU A 131 8.00 -18.27 -0.48
N ASN A 132 7.42 -19.22 0.28
CA ASN A 132 6.92 -20.46 -0.29
C ASN A 132 5.76 -20.23 -1.28
N THR A 133 4.78 -19.37 -0.94
CA THR A 133 3.63 -19.08 -1.81
C THR A 133 4.03 -18.44 -3.14
N LEU A 134 5.10 -17.64 -3.13
CA LEU A 134 5.60 -16.90 -4.29
C LEU A 134 6.76 -17.62 -5.00
N GLY A 135 7.14 -18.81 -4.57
CA GLY A 135 8.21 -19.63 -5.16
C GLY A 135 9.63 -19.11 -4.90
N LEU A 136 9.78 -18.07 -4.06
CA LEU A 136 11.07 -17.45 -3.75
C LEU A 136 11.94 -18.26 -2.78
N ASP A 137 11.39 -19.24 -2.08
CA ASP A 137 12.12 -20.13 -1.17
C ASP A 137 13.12 -21.01 -1.92
N SER A 138 12.78 -21.47 -3.14
CA SER A 138 13.68 -22.24 -4.02
C SER A 138 14.77 -21.37 -4.67
N GLU A 139 14.61 -20.04 -4.68
CA GLU A 139 15.52 -19.09 -5.30
C GLU A 139 16.44 -18.37 -4.29
N GLY A 140 16.57 -18.92 -3.09
CA GLY A 140 17.30 -18.28 -1.99
C GLY A 140 18.72 -17.82 -2.33
N GLU A 141 19.45 -18.59 -3.15
CA GLU A 141 20.83 -18.27 -3.57
C GLU A 141 20.89 -17.50 -4.90
N VAL A 142 19.77 -17.30 -5.59
CA VAL A 142 19.73 -16.57 -6.87
C VAL A 142 19.97 -15.08 -6.62
N PRO A 143 20.87 -14.41 -7.37
CA PRO A 143 21.02 -12.97 -7.30
C PRO A 143 19.73 -12.25 -7.67
N GLY A 144 19.34 -11.22 -6.90
CA GLY A 144 18.10 -10.51 -7.13
C GLY A 144 17.96 -9.92 -8.54
N GLY A 145 19.08 -9.57 -9.17
CA GLY A 145 19.10 -9.05 -10.55
C GLY A 145 18.82 -10.08 -11.63
N GLU A 146 18.90 -11.38 -11.33
CA GLU A 146 18.64 -12.51 -12.24
C GLU A 146 17.21 -13.04 -12.13
N LEU A 147 16.46 -12.60 -11.11
CA LEU A 147 15.05 -12.93 -10.95
C LEU A 147 14.21 -12.37 -12.10
N SER A 148 13.11 -13.05 -12.44
CA SER A 148 12.08 -12.49 -13.33
C SER A 148 11.52 -11.17 -12.77
N HIS A 149 10.86 -10.39 -13.62
CA HIS A 149 10.29 -9.11 -13.17
C HIS A 149 9.28 -9.30 -12.03
N SER A 150 8.40 -10.27 -12.13
CA SER A 150 7.41 -10.59 -11.10
C SER A 150 8.07 -11.06 -9.81
N HIS A 151 9.11 -11.93 -9.89
CA HIS A 151 9.84 -12.37 -8.70
C HIS A 151 10.59 -11.23 -8.01
N GLN A 152 11.12 -10.26 -8.76
CA GLN A 152 11.69 -9.05 -8.17
C GLN A 152 10.63 -8.22 -7.41
N GLN A 153 9.43 -8.07 -7.98
CA GLN A 153 8.31 -7.38 -7.33
C GLN A 153 7.85 -8.11 -6.06
N TRP A 154 7.76 -9.44 -6.11
CA TRP A 154 7.40 -10.27 -4.96
C TRP A 154 8.47 -10.26 -3.87
N LEU A 155 9.76 -10.26 -4.27
CA LEU A 155 10.86 -10.11 -3.32
C LEU A 155 10.73 -8.79 -2.54
N GLU A 156 10.38 -7.68 -3.19
CA GLU A 156 10.17 -6.40 -2.50
C GLU A 156 9.04 -6.47 -1.46
N ILE A 157 7.94 -7.17 -1.77
CA ILE A 157 6.88 -7.39 -0.78
C ILE A 157 7.44 -8.22 0.39
N CYS A 158 8.22 -9.27 0.10
CA CYS A 158 8.84 -10.10 1.14
C CYS A 158 9.84 -9.30 1.99
N LEU A 159 10.61 -8.37 1.41
CA LEU A 159 11.50 -7.46 2.14
C LEU A 159 10.71 -6.55 3.10
N ALA A 160 9.57 -6.04 2.66
CA ALA A 160 8.68 -5.27 3.53
C ALA A 160 8.12 -6.15 4.67
N LEU A 161 7.70 -7.39 4.37
CA LEU A 161 7.20 -8.34 5.38
C LEU A 161 8.27 -8.76 6.39
N ALA A 162 9.54 -8.80 5.98
CA ALA A 162 10.67 -9.10 6.87
C ALA A 162 10.82 -8.06 8.00
N THR A 163 10.27 -6.85 7.85
CA THR A 163 10.25 -5.81 8.89
C THR A 163 9.09 -5.94 9.88
N GLU A 164 8.19 -6.92 9.69
CA GLU A 164 6.98 -7.15 10.50
C GLU A 164 6.06 -5.91 10.57
N PRO A 165 5.50 -5.46 9.42
CA PRO A 165 4.70 -4.25 9.39
C PRO A 165 3.31 -4.44 10.02
N ASP A 166 2.77 -3.36 10.62
CA ASP A 166 1.36 -3.22 10.99
C ASP A 166 0.52 -2.68 9.81
N LEU A 167 1.15 -1.87 8.94
CA LEU A 167 0.57 -1.32 7.72
C LEU A 167 1.55 -1.46 6.55
N LEU A 168 1.08 -2.09 5.48
CA LEU A 168 1.82 -2.25 4.23
C LEU A 168 1.18 -1.35 3.14
N LEU A 169 1.99 -0.49 2.55
CA LEU A 169 1.64 0.34 1.40
C LEU A 169 2.18 -0.34 0.13
N LEU A 170 1.31 -0.68 -0.81
CA LEU A 170 1.66 -1.29 -2.09
C LEU A 170 1.33 -0.31 -3.22
N ASP A 171 2.35 0.12 -3.95
CA ASP A 171 2.23 1.02 -5.08
C ASP A 171 2.37 0.22 -6.38
N GLU A 172 1.26 0.05 -7.10
CA GLU A 172 1.13 -0.72 -8.34
C GLU A 172 1.84 -2.09 -8.25
N PRO A 173 1.43 -2.98 -7.32
CA PRO A 173 2.15 -4.22 -7.06
C PRO A 173 2.12 -5.21 -8.22
N THR A 174 1.24 -5.02 -9.21
CA THR A 174 1.06 -5.91 -10.36
C THR A 174 1.58 -5.34 -11.68
N ALA A 175 2.24 -4.17 -11.64
CA ALA A 175 2.76 -3.52 -12.84
C ALA A 175 3.69 -4.45 -13.64
N GLY A 176 3.37 -4.68 -14.91
CA GLY A 176 4.17 -5.53 -15.82
C GLY A 176 4.05 -7.04 -15.60
N MET A 177 3.08 -7.50 -14.80
CA MET A 177 2.79 -8.91 -14.56
C MET A 177 1.83 -9.50 -15.62
N THR A 178 1.94 -10.81 -15.84
CA THR A 178 0.92 -11.55 -16.61
C THR A 178 -0.39 -11.64 -15.83
N PRO A 179 -1.52 -12.00 -16.48
CA PRO A 179 -2.79 -12.22 -15.79
C PRO A 179 -2.70 -13.25 -14.65
N GLU A 180 -1.95 -14.32 -14.84
CA GLU A 180 -1.75 -15.38 -13.85
C GLU A 180 -0.95 -14.89 -12.64
N GLU A 181 0.11 -14.11 -12.89
CA GLU A 181 0.93 -13.48 -11.83
C GLU A 181 0.12 -12.43 -11.08
N THR A 182 -0.71 -11.66 -11.78
CA THR A 182 -1.64 -10.69 -11.19
C THR A 182 -2.64 -11.38 -10.25
N GLU A 183 -3.24 -12.50 -10.69
CA GLU A 183 -4.16 -13.27 -9.87
C GLU A 183 -3.47 -13.88 -8.65
N LEU A 184 -2.26 -14.43 -8.81
CA LEU A 184 -1.46 -14.93 -7.68
C LEU A 184 -1.17 -13.82 -6.68
N THR A 185 -0.77 -12.64 -7.16
CA THR A 185 -0.50 -11.47 -6.32
C THR A 185 -1.76 -11.02 -5.58
N ALA A 186 -2.92 -11.03 -6.23
CA ALA A 186 -4.19 -10.67 -5.61
C ALA A 186 -4.55 -11.64 -4.48
N ARG A 187 -4.48 -12.96 -4.74
CA ARG A 187 -4.70 -14.00 -3.72
C ARG A 187 -3.72 -13.87 -2.55
N PHE A 188 -2.48 -13.57 -2.85
CA PHE A 188 -1.42 -13.37 -1.87
C PHE A 188 -1.74 -12.17 -0.95
N VAL A 189 -2.09 -11.01 -1.50
CA VAL A 189 -2.45 -9.79 -0.74
C VAL A 189 -3.68 -10.04 0.15
N VAL A 190 -4.73 -10.69 -0.38
CA VAL A 190 -5.92 -11.05 0.42
C VAL A 190 -5.56 -11.97 1.59
N ASN A 191 -4.67 -12.94 1.37
CA ASN A 191 -4.25 -13.85 2.45
C ASN A 191 -3.39 -13.15 3.51
N LEU A 192 -2.52 -12.21 3.12
CA LEU A 192 -1.80 -11.36 4.08
C LEU A 192 -2.77 -10.56 4.97
N ASN A 193 -3.80 -9.98 4.34
CA ASN A 193 -4.82 -9.24 5.08
C ASN A 193 -5.62 -10.15 6.02
N ARG A 194 -6.03 -11.36 5.58
CA ARG A 194 -6.69 -12.36 6.44
C ARG A 194 -5.83 -12.78 7.64
N GLN A 195 -4.51 -12.69 7.53
CA GLN A 195 -3.58 -12.88 8.65
C GLN A 195 -3.43 -11.63 9.54
N GLY A 196 -4.31 -10.63 9.38
CA GLY A 196 -4.41 -9.43 10.22
C GLY A 196 -3.52 -8.27 9.78
N LEU A 197 -2.86 -8.33 8.61
CA LEU A 197 -2.09 -7.21 8.09
C LEU A 197 -3.04 -6.13 7.51
N THR A 198 -2.84 -4.87 7.91
CA THR A 198 -3.51 -3.74 7.26
C THR A 198 -2.78 -3.43 5.96
N VAL A 199 -3.53 -3.28 4.86
CA VAL A 199 -2.94 -3.02 3.54
C VAL A 199 -3.65 -1.87 2.85
N LEU A 200 -2.88 -0.91 2.34
CA LEU A 200 -3.34 0.13 1.43
C LEU A 200 -2.65 -0.07 0.08
N VAL A 201 -3.44 -0.25 -0.96
CA VAL A 201 -2.93 -0.52 -2.32
C VAL A 201 -3.32 0.61 -3.25
N VAL A 202 -2.35 1.15 -3.99
CA VAL A 202 -2.62 1.96 -5.19
C VAL A 202 -2.62 1.03 -6.39
N GLU A 203 -3.69 1.04 -7.15
CA GLU A 203 -3.80 0.25 -8.38
C GLU A 203 -4.71 0.95 -9.40
N HIS A 204 -4.50 0.61 -10.66
CA HIS A 204 -5.32 1.04 -11.79
C HIS A 204 -5.94 -0.14 -12.55
N ASP A 205 -5.47 -1.37 -12.31
CA ASP A 205 -6.08 -2.59 -12.83
C ASP A 205 -7.36 -2.91 -12.04
N MET A 206 -8.51 -2.68 -12.68
CA MET A 206 -9.81 -2.91 -12.06
C MET A 206 -10.11 -4.39 -11.81
N ALA A 207 -9.49 -5.33 -12.55
CA ALA A 207 -9.64 -6.77 -12.28
C ALA A 207 -8.98 -7.12 -10.93
N PHE A 208 -7.76 -6.61 -10.71
CA PHE A 208 -7.09 -6.76 -9.43
C PHE A 208 -7.87 -6.08 -8.30
N VAL A 209 -8.32 -4.83 -8.50
CA VAL A 209 -9.12 -4.10 -7.50
C VAL A 209 -10.39 -4.86 -7.12
N ARG A 210 -11.12 -5.41 -8.11
CA ARG A 210 -12.31 -6.26 -7.85
C ARG A 210 -12.02 -7.47 -7.00
N TYR A 211 -10.86 -8.08 -7.19
CA TYR A 211 -10.49 -9.27 -6.46
C TYR A 211 -10.18 -8.98 -4.98
N ILE A 212 -9.51 -7.84 -4.70
CA ILE A 212 -8.96 -7.60 -3.37
C ILE A 212 -9.75 -6.60 -2.52
N ALA A 213 -10.46 -5.63 -3.14
CA ALA A 213 -10.94 -4.47 -2.43
C ALA A 213 -12.11 -4.78 -1.49
N GLN A 214 -11.91 -4.57 -0.19
CA GLN A 214 -12.99 -4.48 0.80
C GLN A 214 -13.58 -3.07 0.83
N ARG A 215 -12.73 -2.06 0.64
CA ARG A 215 -13.08 -0.64 0.54
C ARG A 215 -12.22 0.04 -0.52
N VAL A 216 -12.83 0.93 -1.27
CA VAL A 216 -12.18 1.72 -2.32
C VAL A 216 -12.29 3.19 -1.98
N THR A 217 -11.17 3.90 -2.10
CA THR A 217 -11.09 5.36 -2.02
C THR A 217 -10.73 5.89 -3.40
N VAL A 218 -11.53 6.78 -3.95
CA VAL A 218 -11.27 7.45 -5.23
C VAL A 218 -10.61 8.80 -4.96
N LEU A 219 -9.41 8.98 -5.50
CA LEU A 219 -8.68 10.24 -5.43
C LEU A 219 -8.84 11.03 -6.74
N HIS A 220 -9.12 12.32 -6.65
CA HIS A 220 -9.25 13.22 -7.80
C HIS A 220 -8.75 14.63 -7.42
N TYR A 221 -7.84 15.19 -8.21
CA TYR A 221 -7.22 16.49 -7.97
C TYR A 221 -6.71 16.69 -6.53
N GLY A 222 -6.01 15.70 -5.98
CA GLY A 222 -5.42 15.76 -4.65
C GLY A 222 -6.40 15.60 -3.48
N ARG A 223 -7.69 15.37 -3.75
CA ARG A 223 -8.72 15.20 -2.73
C ARG A 223 -9.38 13.83 -2.81
N ILE A 224 -9.90 13.34 -1.70
CA ILE A 224 -10.79 12.18 -1.72
C ILE A 224 -12.12 12.65 -2.35
N PHE A 225 -12.44 12.04 -3.49
CA PHE A 225 -13.68 12.31 -4.21
C PHE A 225 -14.85 11.52 -3.62
N THR A 226 -14.65 10.22 -3.40
CA THR A 226 -15.63 9.33 -2.78
C THR A 226 -14.96 8.10 -2.19
N GLU A 227 -15.64 7.46 -1.25
CA GLU A 227 -15.24 6.19 -0.64
C GLU A 227 -16.44 5.26 -0.52
N GLY A 228 -16.22 3.96 -0.67
CA GLY A 228 -17.28 2.96 -0.55
C GLY A 228 -16.78 1.56 -0.83
N ASN A 229 -17.73 0.60 -0.89
CA ASN A 229 -17.43 -0.70 -1.48
C ASN A 229 -17.35 -0.58 -3.01
N LEU A 230 -16.86 -1.62 -3.66
CA LEU A 230 -16.63 -1.57 -5.11
C LEU A 230 -17.91 -1.30 -5.91
N ASP A 231 -19.03 -1.93 -5.53
CA ASP A 231 -20.32 -1.75 -6.24
C ASP A 231 -20.79 -0.29 -6.16
N GLN A 232 -20.63 0.35 -5.00
CA GLN A 232 -20.96 1.77 -4.82
C GLN A 232 -20.09 2.67 -5.71
N ILE A 233 -18.80 2.35 -5.84
CA ILE A 233 -17.86 3.09 -6.65
C ILE A 233 -18.17 2.91 -8.13
N GLU A 234 -18.41 1.68 -8.60
CA GLU A 234 -18.71 1.37 -10.00
C GLU A 234 -20.08 1.89 -10.46
N SER A 235 -21.05 1.97 -9.54
CA SER A 235 -22.37 2.55 -9.84
C SER A 235 -22.38 4.09 -9.85
N ASN A 236 -21.35 4.73 -9.34
CA ASN A 236 -21.26 6.19 -9.26
C ASN A 236 -20.97 6.77 -10.67
N ARG A 237 -21.93 7.53 -11.22
CA ARG A 237 -21.84 8.14 -12.57
C ARG A 237 -20.66 9.10 -12.69
N GLU A 238 -20.36 9.87 -11.65
CA GLU A 238 -19.23 10.82 -11.68
C GLU A 238 -17.88 10.09 -11.65
N VAL A 239 -17.76 8.97 -10.93
CA VAL A 239 -16.57 8.13 -10.95
C VAL A 239 -16.35 7.58 -12.35
N ARG A 240 -17.41 7.06 -13.00
CA ARG A 240 -17.32 6.60 -14.40
C ARG A 240 -16.85 7.71 -15.32
N ARG A 241 -17.40 8.92 -15.21
CA ARG A 241 -16.98 10.07 -16.03
C ARG A 241 -15.51 10.43 -15.81
N ILE A 242 -15.03 10.42 -14.56
CA ILE A 242 -13.64 10.74 -14.21
C ILE A 242 -12.68 9.66 -14.74
N TYR A 243 -13.08 8.39 -14.68
CA TYR A 243 -12.22 7.25 -15.02
C TYR A 243 -12.29 6.84 -16.49
N LEU A 244 -13.49 6.84 -17.09
CA LEU A 244 -13.76 6.33 -18.43
C LEU A 244 -13.88 7.44 -19.47
N GLY A 245 -13.87 8.71 -19.05
CA GLY A 245 -14.07 9.84 -19.99
C GLY A 245 -15.45 9.84 -20.66
N GLU A 246 -16.43 9.15 -20.06
CA GLU A 246 -17.80 9.18 -20.55
C GLU A 246 -18.41 10.58 -20.35
N SER A 247 -18.79 11.20 -21.45
CA SER A 247 -19.46 12.50 -21.53
C SER A 247 -20.93 12.38 -21.16
#